data_4b9b60508da1a189b7e21253ded64732
#
_entry.id   4b9b60508da1a189b7e21253ded64732
#
_cell.length_a   1.000
_cell.length_b   1.000
_cell.length_c   1.000
_cell.angle_alpha   90.00
_cell.angle_beta   90.00
_cell.angle_gamma   90.00
#
_symmetry.space_group_name_H-M   'P 1'
#
loop_
_entity.id
_entity.type
_entity.pdbx_description
1 polymer ?
#
loop_
_entity_poly.entity_id
_entity_poly.type
_entity_poly.pdbx_seq_one_letter_code
_entity_poly.pdbx_strand_id
1 'polypeptide(L)'
;MAKILKYVLGLDGANRFESFYSVGAPVQDFVRYSAVDNRDNHVTDEEFDVEFFRSRWHRDPSPAEKGCMLSHVKMWRDFVASDADWALIAEDDILLSPDAEAVVNSIITKYPQVQLVNLCDSFANDAGKLNPQVEYIRLSLLSPFVHGKYRMGKPYGTWPLICTGLYLISRSGAELLLKQLEDKVPGTVADDYKLYQQWGVDVRFVQPGLCGW
;
A
#
# COMPACT_ATOMS: atom_id res chain seq x y z
N MET A 1 -6.85 -16.72 15.88
CA MET A 1 -5.89 -16.30 14.81
C MET A 1 -6.50 -15.09 14.16
N ALA A 2 -5.77 -14.00 13.92
CA ALA A 2 -6.31 -12.82 13.27
C ALA A 2 -6.79 -13.16 11.86
N LYS A 3 -7.96 -12.63 11.47
CA LYS A 3 -8.52 -12.81 10.13
C LYS A 3 -7.91 -11.78 9.19
N ILE A 4 -7.32 -12.25 8.09
CA ILE A 4 -6.65 -11.42 7.10
C ILE A 4 -7.39 -11.54 5.77
N LEU A 5 -7.87 -10.42 5.23
CA LEU A 5 -8.27 -10.34 3.82
C LEU A 5 -7.04 -10.07 2.96
N LYS A 6 -6.94 -10.74 1.82
CA LYS A 6 -5.87 -10.53 0.86
C LYS A 6 -6.49 -10.06 -0.46
N TYR A 7 -6.16 -8.85 -0.89
CA TYR A 7 -6.64 -8.26 -2.13
C TYR A 7 -5.52 -8.07 -3.12
N VAL A 8 -5.77 -8.36 -4.40
CA VAL A 8 -4.94 -7.91 -5.50
C VAL A 8 -5.73 -6.91 -6.33
N LEU A 9 -5.22 -5.67 -6.38
CA LEU A 9 -5.80 -4.54 -7.09
C LEU A 9 -5.29 -4.49 -8.53
N GLY A 10 -6.20 -4.40 -9.48
CA GLY A 10 -5.84 -4.21 -10.89
C GLY A 10 -7.03 -3.77 -11.73
N LEU A 11 -6.77 -3.30 -12.94
CA LEU A 11 -7.79 -2.91 -13.90
C LEU A 11 -8.45 -4.13 -14.53
N ASP A 12 -9.77 -4.10 -14.69
CA ASP A 12 -10.49 -5.14 -15.40
C ASP A 12 -10.06 -5.22 -16.87
N GLY A 13 -9.94 -6.45 -17.38
CA GLY A 13 -9.49 -6.70 -18.76
C GLY A 13 -7.98 -6.59 -18.97
N ALA A 14 -7.19 -6.26 -17.95
CA ALA A 14 -5.73 -6.35 -18.02
C ALA A 14 -5.27 -7.79 -17.76
N ASN A 15 -4.30 -8.29 -18.56
CA ASN A 15 -3.73 -9.63 -18.37
C ASN A 15 -2.84 -9.74 -17.13
N ARG A 16 -2.67 -8.66 -16.37
CA ARG A 16 -1.78 -8.59 -15.19
C ARG A 16 -2.22 -9.51 -14.06
N PHE A 17 -3.53 -9.67 -13.85
CA PHE A 17 -4.03 -10.64 -12.87
C PHE A 17 -3.59 -12.08 -13.18
N GLU A 18 -3.58 -12.46 -14.46
CA GLU A 18 -3.09 -13.78 -14.86
C GLU A 18 -1.60 -13.93 -14.54
N SER A 19 -0.81 -12.89 -14.80
CA SER A 19 0.60 -12.85 -14.45
C SER A 19 0.81 -12.97 -12.94
N PHE A 20 0.07 -12.19 -12.13
CA PHE A 20 0.11 -12.25 -10.68
C PHE A 20 -0.14 -13.67 -10.16
N TYR A 21 -1.22 -14.32 -10.61
CA TYR A 21 -1.55 -15.67 -10.14
C TYR A 21 -0.65 -16.77 -10.73
N SER A 22 0.06 -16.51 -11.83
CA SER A 22 0.97 -17.49 -12.44
C SER A 22 2.20 -17.79 -11.58
N VAL A 23 2.52 -16.91 -10.62
CA VAL A 23 3.68 -17.08 -9.72
C VAL A 23 3.48 -18.24 -8.73
N GLY A 24 2.25 -18.75 -8.57
CA GLY A 24 1.93 -19.84 -7.65
C GLY A 24 1.69 -19.38 -6.21
N ALA A 25 1.80 -20.29 -5.22
CA ALA A 25 1.78 -19.89 -3.82
C ALA A 25 2.92 -18.88 -3.56
N PRO A 26 2.71 -17.81 -2.79
CA PRO A 26 1.64 -17.54 -1.83
C PRO A 26 0.49 -16.66 -2.33
N VAL A 27 0.30 -16.49 -3.63
CA VAL A 27 -0.69 -15.54 -4.19
C VAL A 27 -2.09 -16.14 -4.43
N GLN A 28 -2.26 -17.45 -4.29
CA GLN A 28 -3.50 -18.15 -4.67
C GLN A 28 -4.74 -17.79 -3.85
N ASP A 29 -4.56 -17.28 -2.64
CA ASP A 29 -5.64 -16.85 -1.73
C ASP A 29 -5.93 -15.34 -1.78
N PHE A 30 -5.26 -14.60 -2.68
CA PHE A 30 -5.62 -13.22 -2.94
C PHE A 30 -6.92 -13.14 -3.73
N VAL A 31 -7.82 -12.27 -3.30
CA VAL A 31 -9.07 -11.97 -3.98
C VAL A 31 -8.86 -10.80 -4.93
N ARG A 32 -9.28 -10.98 -6.17
CA ARG A 32 -9.24 -9.94 -7.20
C ARG A 32 -10.10 -8.75 -6.81
N TYR A 33 -9.57 -7.54 -6.91
CA TYR A 33 -10.26 -6.31 -6.64
C TYR A 33 -10.16 -5.37 -7.83
N SER A 34 -11.31 -4.98 -8.42
CA SER A 34 -11.36 -4.13 -9.60
C SER A 34 -11.04 -2.69 -9.23
N ALA A 35 -9.99 -2.15 -9.84
CA ALA A 35 -9.59 -0.76 -9.68
C ALA A 35 -10.58 0.21 -10.34
N VAL A 36 -10.61 1.44 -9.85
CA VAL A 36 -11.31 2.54 -10.52
C VAL A 36 -10.56 2.89 -11.80
N ASP A 37 -11.16 2.59 -12.94
CA ASP A 37 -10.59 2.89 -14.25
C ASP A 37 -10.86 4.34 -14.63
N ASN A 38 -9.89 5.19 -14.46
CA ASN A 38 -9.98 6.60 -14.80
C ASN A 38 -9.09 6.99 -16.00
N ARG A 39 -8.83 6.04 -16.92
CA ARG A 39 -7.99 6.29 -18.12
C ARG A 39 -8.58 7.35 -19.05
N ASP A 40 -9.88 7.51 -19.08
CA ASP A 40 -10.61 8.54 -19.81
C ASP A 40 -10.82 9.85 -19.01
N ASN A 41 -10.24 9.94 -17.81
CA ASN A 41 -10.29 11.10 -16.92
C ASN A 41 -11.71 11.56 -16.54
N HIS A 42 -12.61 10.63 -16.27
CA HIS A 42 -13.99 10.91 -15.89
C HIS A 42 -14.18 11.28 -14.40
N VAL A 43 -13.21 10.99 -13.53
CA VAL A 43 -13.27 11.36 -12.11
C VAL A 43 -13.30 12.87 -11.96
N THR A 44 -14.38 13.35 -11.34
CA THR A 44 -14.68 14.78 -11.16
C THR A 44 -14.00 15.36 -9.91
N ASP A 45 -14.04 16.70 -9.79
CA ASP A 45 -13.54 17.39 -8.59
C ASP A 45 -14.47 17.19 -7.38
N GLU A 46 -15.70 16.69 -7.57
CA GLU A 46 -16.59 16.26 -6.50
C GLU A 46 -16.17 14.91 -5.89
N GLU A 47 -15.37 14.11 -6.61
CA GLU A 47 -14.87 12.80 -6.19
C GLU A 47 -13.41 12.85 -5.74
N PHE A 48 -12.64 13.87 -6.20
CA PHE A 48 -11.22 14.02 -5.89
C PHE A 48 -10.85 15.50 -5.72
N ASP A 49 -10.30 15.89 -4.57
CA ASP A 49 -9.91 17.25 -4.22
C ASP A 49 -8.62 17.66 -4.96
N VAL A 50 -8.80 18.23 -6.16
CA VAL A 50 -7.72 18.71 -7.01
C VAL A 50 -6.98 19.90 -6.40
N GLU A 51 -7.70 20.77 -5.66
CA GLU A 51 -7.12 21.94 -5.00
C GLU A 51 -6.15 21.52 -3.89
N PHE A 52 -6.55 20.58 -3.05
CA PHE A 52 -5.67 20.02 -2.02
C PHE A 52 -4.47 19.32 -2.66
N PHE A 53 -4.67 18.57 -3.74
CA PHE A 53 -3.58 17.92 -4.47
C PHE A 53 -2.57 18.95 -4.98
N ARG A 54 -3.01 20.01 -5.65
CA ARG A 54 -2.15 21.09 -6.15
C ARG A 54 -1.37 21.78 -5.03
N SER A 55 -2.02 22.03 -3.90
CA SER A 55 -1.36 22.67 -2.75
C SER A 55 -0.23 21.82 -2.17
N ARG A 56 -0.36 20.49 -2.26
CA ARG A 56 0.58 19.53 -1.69
C ARG A 56 1.71 19.13 -2.65
N TRP A 57 1.35 18.93 -3.94
CA TRP A 57 2.28 18.38 -4.95
C TRP A 57 2.77 19.39 -5.95
N HIS A 58 2.25 20.63 -5.93
CA HIS A 58 2.59 21.74 -6.85
C HIS A 58 2.45 21.40 -8.33
N ARG A 59 1.50 20.50 -8.66
CA ARG A 59 1.13 20.05 -10.00
C ARG A 59 -0.29 19.51 -10.01
N ASP A 60 -0.83 19.27 -11.17
CA ASP A 60 -2.11 18.57 -11.33
C ASP A 60 -1.97 17.07 -11.10
N PRO A 61 -3.03 16.40 -10.56
CA PRO A 61 -3.08 14.96 -10.50
C PRO A 61 -3.26 14.36 -11.89
N SER A 62 -2.57 13.27 -12.20
CA SER A 62 -2.86 12.49 -13.39
C SER A 62 -4.16 11.67 -13.21
N PRO A 63 -4.82 11.26 -14.33
CA PRO A 63 -5.96 10.37 -14.26
C PRO A 63 -5.67 9.07 -13.51
N ALA A 64 -4.48 8.50 -13.67
CA ALA A 64 -4.05 7.28 -12.98
C ALA A 64 -3.94 7.48 -11.46
N GLU A 65 -3.40 8.61 -11.00
CA GLU A 65 -3.29 8.90 -9.56
C GLU A 65 -4.65 9.07 -8.91
N LYS A 66 -5.60 9.74 -9.58
CA LYS A 66 -6.99 9.84 -9.11
C LYS A 66 -7.62 8.45 -8.98
N GLY A 67 -7.56 7.63 -10.03
CA GLY A 67 -8.13 6.28 -10.04
C GLY A 67 -7.49 5.36 -9.00
N CYS A 68 -6.16 5.41 -8.85
CA CYS A 68 -5.42 4.65 -7.85
C CYS A 68 -5.88 5.01 -6.43
N MET A 69 -5.90 6.29 -6.07
CA MET A 69 -6.32 6.74 -4.74
C MET A 69 -7.76 6.34 -4.43
N LEU A 70 -8.69 6.54 -5.37
CA LEU A 70 -10.09 6.14 -5.20
C LEU A 70 -10.25 4.62 -5.04
N SER A 71 -9.43 3.84 -5.73
CA SER A 71 -9.41 2.38 -5.60
C SER A 71 -9.02 1.95 -4.18
N HIS A 72 -7.98 2.56 -3.61
CA HIS A 72 -7.55 2.26 -2.24
C HIS A 72 -8.60 2.68 -1.21
N VAL A 73 -9.21 3.86 -1.36
CA VAL A 73 -10.31 4.31 -0.46
C VAL A 73 -11.48 3.34 -0.50
N LYS A 74 -11.86 2.85 -1.68
CA LYS A 74 -12.92 1.84 -1.84
C LYS A 74 -12.55 0.54 -1.14
N MET A 75 -11.33 0.04 -1.32
CA MET A 75 -10.85 -1.17 -0.61
C MET A 75 -10.87 -1.00 0.90
N TRP A 76 -10.46 0.16 1.43
CA TRP A 76 -10.51 0.40 2.89
C TRP A 76 -11.93 0.38 3.41
N ARG A 77 -12.91 0.94 2.67
CA ARG A 77 -14.35 0.91 3.04
C ARG A 77 -14.87 -0.53 3.08
N ASP A 78 -14.61 -1.32 2.04
CA ASP A 78 -15.06 -2.71 1.97
C ASP A 78 -14.38 -3.56 3.04
N PHE A 79 -13.08 -3.31 3.32
CA PHE A 79 -12.38 -3.97 4.41
C PHE A 79 -12.97 -3.64 5.78
N VAL A 80 -13.25 -2.38 6.09
CA VAL A 80 -13.86 -1.96 7.36
C VAL A 80 -15.29 -2.48 7.48
N ALA A 81 -16.02 -2.66 6.39
CA ALA A 81 -17.35 -3.28 6.39
C ALA A 81 -17.32 -4.81 6.59
N SER A 82 -16.17 -5.46 6.43
CA SER A 82 -16.00 -6.91 6.66
C SER A 82 -15.85 -7.25 8.14
N ASP A 83 -15.57 -8.51 8.47
CA ASP A 83 -15.23 -8.99 9.82
C ASP A 83 -13.73 -9.29 10.00
N ALA A 84 -12.88 -8.88 9.05
CA ALA A 84 -11.45 -9.12 9.12
C ALA A 84 -10.74 -8.11 10.04
N ASP A 85 -9.64 -8.53 10.64
CA ASP A 85 -8.79 -7.69 11.51
C ASP A 85 -7.74 -6.93 10.72
N TRP A 86 -7.29 -7.50 9.59
CA TRP A 86 -6.23 -7.01 8.74
C TRP A 86 -6.58 -7.15 7.26
N ALA A 87 -6.04 -6.25 6.43
CA ALA A 87 -5.99 -6.43 4.99
C ALA A 87 -4.54 -6.39 4.49
N LEU A 88 -4.16 -7.37 3.68
CA LEU A 88 -2.95 -7.40 2.88
C LEU A 88 -3.34 -7.02 1.45
N ILE A 89 -2.85 -5.89 0.98
CA ILE A 89 -3.22 -5.32 -0.32
C ILE A 89 -2.00 -5.34 -1.22
N ALA A 90 -2.15 -5.93 -2.40
CA ALA A 90 -1.15 -6.04 -3.45
C ALA A 90 -1.64 -5.36 -4.73
N GLU A 91 -0.75 -4.81 -5.54
CA GLU A 91 -1.01 -4.43 -6.94
C GLU A 91 -0.72 -5.61 -7.88
N ASP A 92 -1.32 -5.61 -9.07
CA ASP A 92 -1.30 -6.75 -9.99
C ASP A 92 0.01 -6.91 -10.79
N ASP A 93 0.95 -5.99 -10.60
CA ASP A 93 2.25 -5.95 -11.29
C ASP A 93 3.46 -6.24 -10.39
N ILE A 94 3.22 -6.81 -9.20
CA ILE A 94 4.30 -7.17 -8.28
C ILE A 94 4.56 -8.68 -8.25
N LEU A 95 5.79 -9.03 -7.91
CA LEU A 95 6.21 -10.40 -7.60
C LEU A 95 6.43 -10.54 -6.08
N LEU A 96 5.64 -11.39 -5.43
CA LEU A 96 5.74 -11.60 -3.98
C LEU A 96 6.96 -12.46 -3.61
N SER A 97 7.68 -12.04 -2.57
CA SER A 97 8.69 -12.87 -1.94
C SER A 97 8.07 -14.14 -1.31
N PRO A 98 8.74 -15.30 -1.38
CA PRO A 98 8.32 -16.49 -0.65
C PRO A 98 8.20 -16.30 0.86
N ASP A 99 8.90 -15.30 1.42
CA ASP A 99 8.87 -14.98 2.85
C ASP A 99 7.67 -14.11 3.25
N ALA A 100 6.88 -13.60 2.30
CA ALA A 100 5.83 -12.61 2.55
C ALA A 100 4.84 -13.06 3.63
N GLU A 101 4.33 -14.27 3.54
CA GLU A 101 3.38 -14.81 4.52
C GLU A 101 3.99 -14.92 5.93
N ALA A 102 5.20 -15.42 6.05
CA ALA A 102 5.88 -15.57 7.33
C ALA A 102 6.17 -14.21 7.99
N VAL A 103 6.56 -13.22 7.19
CA VAL A 103 6.80 -11.84 7.67
C VAL A 103 5.50 -11.18 8.11
N VAL A 104 4.43 -11.25 7.32
CA VAL A 104 3.10 -10.71 7.65
C VAL A 104 2.57 -11.31 8.95
N ASN A 105 2.59 -12.64 9.08
CA ASN A 105 2.15 -13.34 10.30
C ASN A 105 2.98 -12.94 11.52
N SER A 106 4.30 -12.75 11.34
CA SER A 106 5.18 -12.29 12.41
C SER A 106 4.88 -10.86 12.84
N ILE A 107 4.58 -9.97 11.90
CA ILE A 107 4.18 -8.58 12.18
C ILE A 107 2.88 -8.57 13.00
N ILE A 108 1.85 -9.23 12.53
CA ILE A 108 0.54 -9.29 13.19
C ILE A 108 0.66 -9.84 14.62
N THR A 109 1.47 -10.86 14.80
CA THR A 109 1.63 -11.53 16.11
C THR A 109 2.45 -10.68 17.09
N LYS A 110 3.56 -10.09 16.64
CA LYS A 110 4.50 -9.39 17.52
C LYS A 110 4.15 -7.91 17.71
N TYR A 111 3.47 -7.31 16.74
CA TYR A 111 3.17 -5.87 16.70
C TYR A 111 1.68 -5.60 16.37
N PRO A 112 0.73 -6.17 17.14
CA PRO A 112 -0.70 -6.08 16.85
C PRO A 112 -1.24 -4.63 16.86
N GLN A 113 -0.49 -3.69 17.44
CA GLN A 113 -0.85 -2.27 17.52
C GLN A 113 -0.44 -1.45 16.29
N VAL A 114 0.40 -2.00 15.39
CA VAL A 114 0.79 -1.26 14.17
C VAL A 114 -0.43 -1.12 13.25
N GLN A 115 -0.52 0.03 12.57
CA GLN A 115 -1.72 0.33 11.81
C GLN A 115 -1.56 0.19 10.31
N LEU A 116 -0.40 0.59 9.77
CA LEU A 116 -0.09 0.43 8.36
C LEU A 116 1.39 0.08 8.20
N VAL A 117 1.68 -0.94 7.41
CA VAL A 117 3.04 -1.37 7.12
C VAL A 117 3.22 -1.48 5.61
N ASN A 118 4.05 -0.59 5.04
CA ASN A 118 4.51 -0.77 3.68
C ASN A 118 5.53 -1.91 3.62
N LEU A 119 5.34 -2.81 2.67
CA LEU A 119 6.11 -4.04 2.49
C LEU A 119 6.90 -4.04 1.19
N CYS A 120 6.88 -2.93 0.43
CA CYS A 120 7.63 -2.77 -0.81
C CYS A 120 8.95 -2.04 -0.58
N ASP A 121 9.96 -2.43 -1.32
CA ASP A 121 11.07 -1.53 -1.63
C ASP A 121 10.66 -0.65 -2.82
N SER A 122 11.03 0.62 -2.80
CA SER A 122 10.82 1.48 -3.92
C SER A 122 11.66 1.01 -5.11
N PHE A 123 10.99 0.66 -6.22
CA PHE A 123 11.56 0.43 -7.55
C PHE A 123 12.92 -0.32 -7.62
N ALA A 124 12.93 -1.62 -7.29
CA ALA A 124 13.93 -2.50 -7.85
C ALA A 124 13.61 -2.66 -9.35
N ASN A 125 14.60 -2.52 -10.23
CA ASN A 125 14.41 -2.91 -11.62
C ASN A 125 14.35 -4.44 -11.74
N ASP A 126 13.94 -4.97 -12.90
CA ASP A 126 13.79 -6.40 -13.20
C ASP A 126 15.01 -7.27 -12.86
N ALA A 127 16.16 -6.68 -12.60
CA ALA A 127 17.39 -7.36 -12.22
C ALA A 127 17.71 -7.29 -10.72
N GLY A 128 16.79 -6.80 -9.89
CA GLY A 128 17.04 -6.60 -8.45
C GLY A 128 18.10 -5.53 -8.17
N LYS A 129 18.48 -4.74 -9.17
CA LYS A 129 19.42 -3.63 -9.02
C LYS A 129 18.64 -2.40 -8.58
N LEU A 130 19.14 -1.80 -7.52
CA LEU A 130 18.62 -0.56 -6.99
C LEU A 130 18.72 0.56 -8.04
N ASN A 131 17.61 1.23 -8.34
CA ASN A 131 17.65 2.40 -9.20
C ASN A 131 18.34 3.54 -8.43
N PRO A 132 19.48 4.07 -8.88
CA PRO A 132 20.23 5.10 -8.16
C PRO A 132 19.47 6.45 -8.07
N GLN A 133 18.36 6.62 -8.79
CA GLN A 133 17.52 7.81 -8.76
C GLN A 133 16.38 7.73 -7.74
N VAL A 134 16.23 6.58 -7.06
CA VAL A 134 15.16 6.38 -6.08
C VAL A 134 15.70 6.57 -4.66
N GLU A 135 15.01 7.41 -3.89
CA GLU A 135 15.32 7.57 -2.47
C GLU A 135 14.94 6.31 -1.70
N TYR A 136 15.93 5.62 -1.14
CA TYR A 136 15.70 4.44 -0.30
C TYR A 136 15.15 4.82 1.04
N ILE A 137 14.19 4.02 1.53
CA ILE A 137 13.83 4.04 2.94
C ILE A 137 15.06 3.60 3.74
N ARG A 138 15.51 4.47 4.63
CA ARG A 138 16.53 4.11 5.61
C ARG A 138 15.85 3.89 6.95
N LEU A 139 15.83 2.66 7.42
CA LEU A 139 15.42 2.36 8.78
C LEU A 139 16.59 2.54 9.74
N SER A 140 16.30 2.91 10.99
CA SER A 140 17.30 2.90 12.06
C SER A 140 17.93 1.51 12.19
N LEU A 141 19.22 1.45 12.45
CA LEU A 141 19.93 0.19 12.78
C LEU A 141 19.35 -0.50 14.03
N LEU A 142 18.63 0.26 14.87
CA LEU A 142 17.93 -0.24 16.05
C LEU A 142 16.52 -0.78 15.72
N SER A 143 16.05 -0.66 14.46
CA SER A 143 14.76 -1.22 14.07
C SER A 143 14.73 -2.73 14.31
N PRO A 144 13.69 -3.26 14.98
CA PRO A 144 13.63 -4.67 15.34
C PRO A 144 13.50 -5.57 14.11
N PHE A 145 14.07 -6.76 14.22
CA PHE A 145 13.82 -7.84 13.28
C PHE A 145 12.42 -8.43 13.52
N VAL A 146 11.61 -8.44 12.46
CA VAL A 146 10.28 -9.05 12.49
C VAL A 146 10.34 -10.52 12.13
N HIS A 147 11.11 -10.88 11.09
CA HIS A 147 11.34 -12.25 10.65
C HIS A 147 12.67 -12.37 9.90
N GLY A 148 13.51 -13.35 10.21
CA GLY A 148 14.78 -13.56 9.52
C GLY A 148 15.58 -12.27 9.33
N LYS A 149 15.87 -11.89 8.09
CA LYS A 149 16.59 -10.67 7.71
C LYS A 149 15.73 -9.38 7.73
N TYR A 150 14.40 -9.51 7.83
CA TYR A 150 13.46 -8.41 7.68
C TYR A 150 13.34 -7.60 8.97
N ARG A 151 13.53 -6.30 8.85
CA ARG A 151 13.35 -5.31 9.93
C ARG A 151 12.14 -4.43 9.64
N MET A 152 11.49 -3.96 10.69
CA MET A 152 10.38 -3.03 10.59
C MET A 152 10.63 -1.79 11.44
N GLY A 153 10.38 -0.60 10.88
CA GLY A 153 10.56 0.65 11.61
C GLY A 153 9.97 1.86 10.88
N LYS A 154 10.16 3.02 11.49
CA LYS A 154 9.87 4.31 10.84
C LYS A 154 11.08 4.71 9.99
N PRO A 155 10.86 5.46 8.90
CA PRO A 155 11.95 6.00 8.11
C PRO A 155 12.81 6.94 8.97
N TYR A 156 14.10 6.90 8.71
CA TYR A 156 15.05 7.84 9.29
C TYR A 156 15.36 8.95 8.26
N GLY A 157 15.05 10.20 8.60
CA GLY A 157 15.22 11.34 7.69
C GLY A 157 13.99 11.66 6.87
N THR A 158 14.16 11.83 5.56
CA THR A 158 13.06 12.12 4.62
C THR A 158 12.13 10.91 4.46
N TRP A 159 10.85 11.20 4.24
CA TRP A 159 9.86 10.19 3.88
C TRP A 159 9.81 10.11 2.35
N PRO A 160 10.39 9.08 1.74
CA PRO A 160 10.31 8.91 0.30
C PRO A 160 8.88 8.58 -0.13
N LEU A 161 8.54 8.91 -1.37
CA LEU A 161 7.38 8.34 -2.04
C LEU A 161 7.71 6.88 -2.37
N ILE A 162 6.91 5.99 -1.88
CA ILE A 162 7.08 4.56 -2.07
C ILE A 162 5.75 4.02 -2.53
N CYS A 163 5.77 3.24 -3.61
CA CYS A 163 4.58 2.69 -4.20
C CYS A 163 3.69 1.91 -3.21
N THR A 164 2.43 1.79 -3.58
CA THR A 164 1.42 0.97 -2.89
C THR A 164 1.47 -0.51 -3.26
N GLY A 165 2.50 -0.95 -3.98
CA GLY A 165 2.60 -2.29 -4.57
C GLY A 165 2.28 -3.44 -3.60
N LEU A 166 2.70 -3.33 -2.32
CA LEU A 166 2.30 -4.26 -1.25
C LEU A 166 2.29 -3.55 0.10
N TYR A 167 1.17 -3.61 0.81
CA TYR A 167 1.09 -3.13 2.19
C TYR A 167 0.08 -3.91 3.03
N LEU A 168 0.33 -3.93 4.33
CA LEU A 168 -0.54 -4.49 5.36
C LEU A 168 -1.20 -3.34 6.13
N ILE A 169 -2.52 -3.39 6.30
CA ILE A 169 -3.27 -2.39 7.07
C ILE A 169 -4.18 -3.07 8.10
N SER A 170 -4.15 -2.58 9.34
CA SER A 170 -5.09 -3.01 10.37
C SER A 170 -6.44 -2.32 10.19
N ARG A 171 -7.50 -2.92 10.77
CA ARG A 171 -8.83 -2.30 10.82
C ARG A 171 -8.76 -0.87 11.39
N SER A 172 -8.10 -0.68 12.53
CA SER A 172 -7.95 0.63 13.15
C SER A 172 -7.21 1.64 12.28
N GLY A 173 -6.23 1.19 11.48
CA GLY A 173 -5.52 2.03 10.51
C GLY A 173 -6.45 2.50 9.38
N ALA A 174 -7.23 1.58 8.81
CA ALA A 174 -8.19 1.91 7.76
C ALA A 174 -9.32 2.84 8.28
N GLU A 175 -9.83 2.58 9.49
CA GLU A 175 -10.83 3.46 10.13
C GLU A 175 -10.30 4.87 10.35
N LEU A 176 -9.04 5.04 10.79
CA LEU A 176 -8.42 6.36 10.93
C LEU A 176 -8.28 7.09 9.59
N LEU A 177 -7.86 6.37 8.53
CA LEU A 177 -7.76 6.96 7.18
C LEU A 177 -9.14 7.39 6.67
N LEU A 178 -10.16 6.53 6.81
CA LEU A 178 -11.52 6.84 6.37
C LEU A 178 -12.14 7.99 7.17
N LYS A 179 -11.86 8.08 8.47
CA LYS A 179 -12.30 9.20 9.31
C LYS A 179 -11.79 10.56 8.79
N GLN A 180 -10.60 10.61 8.21
CA GLN A 180 -10.07 11.82 7.58
C GLN A 180 -10.83 12.22 6.31
N LEU A 181 -11.64 11.30 5.78
CA LEU A 181 -12.41 11.46 4.53
C LEU A 181 -13.93 11.49 4.79
N GLU A 182 -14.40 11.59 6.05
CA GLU A 182 -15.85 11.62 6.38
C GLU A 182 -16.58 12.80 5.72
N ASP A 183 -15.98 13.99 5.78
CA ASP A 183 -16.58 15.24 5.27
C ASP A 183 -15.85 15.80 4.04
N LYS A 184 -14.98 15.02 3.40
CA LYS A 184 -14.20 15.44 2.24
C LYS A 184 -13.83 14.26 1.35
N VAL A 185 -13.53 14.58 0.11
CA VAL A 185 -12.99 13.59 -0.84
C VAL A 185 -11.47 13.50 -0.76
N PRO A 186 -10.85 12.38 -1.17
CA PRO A 186 -9.39 12.26 -1.20
C PRO A 186 -8.79 13.23 -2.20
N GLY A 187 -7.59 13.74 -1.90
CA GLY A 187 -6.88 14.72 -2.73
C GLY A 187 -5.37 14.52 -2.71
N THR A 188 -4.89 13.27 -2.61
CA THR A 188 -3.46 12.96 -2.63
C THR A 188 -3.19 11.64 -3.37
N VAL A 189 -1.93 11.26 -3.52
CA VAL A 189 -1.54 9.95 -4.05
C VAL A 189 -1.75 8.86 -2.98
N ALA A 190 -1.99 7.62 -3.41
CA ALA A 190 -2.28 6.50 -2.51
C ALA A 190 -1.06 6.09 -1.63
N ASP A 191 0.14 6.49 -2.00
CA ASP A 191 1.39 6.24 -1.29
C ASP A 191 1.89 7.44 -0.47
N ASP A 192 1.01 8.41 -0.18
CA ASP A 192 1.35 9.55 0.69
C ASP A 192 1.41 9.14 2.17
N TYR A 193 2.28 8.22 2.49
CA TYR A 193 2.47 7.70 3.85
C TYR A 193 2.85 8.77 4.87
N LYS A 194 3.50 9.86 4.42
CA LYS A 194 3.80 11.01 5.28
C LYS A 194 2.52 11.72 5.73
N LEU A 195 1.55 11.90 4.84
CA LEU A 195 0.24 12.46 5.17
C LEU A 195 -0.52 11.53 6.13
N TYR A 196 -0.52 10.23 5.89
CA TYR A 196 -1.17 9.27 6.78
C TYR A 196 -0.59 9.29 8.19
N GLN A 197 0.75 9.41 8.30
CA GLN A 197 1.41 9.62 9.60
C GLN A 197 0.96 10.95 10.25
N GLN A 198 0.78 12.02 9.49
CA GLN A 198 0.27 13.31 10.00
C GLN A 198 -1.18 13.20 10.46
N TRP A 199 -1.98 12.32 9.86
CA TRP A 199 -3.35 11.99 10.26
C TRP A 199 -3.42 11.07 11.50
N GLY A 200 -2.27 10.68 12.05
CA GLY A 200 -2.16 9.89 13.28
C GLY A 200 -2.06 8.39 13.07
N VAL A 201 -1.96 7.92 11.83
CA VAL A 201 -1.75 6.49 11.54
C VAL A 201 -0.31 6.10 11.89
N ASP A 202 -0.10 5.02 12.64
CA ASP A 202 1.24 4.46 12.87
C ASP A 202 1.73 3.72 11.62
N VAL A 203 2.42 4.48 10.76
CA VAL A 203 2.98 3.96 9.50
C VAL A 203 4.39 3.42 9.74
N ARG A 204 4.63 2.19 9.32
CA ARG A 204 5.92 1.49 9.37
C ARG A 204 6.32 0.99 7.99
N PHE A 205 7.58 0.63 7.86
CA PHE A 205 8.18 0.07 6.66
C PHE A 205 8.97 -1.16 6.99
N VAL A 206 8.96 -2.14 6.09
CA VAL A 206 9.78 -3.35 6.20
C VAL A 206 10.95 -3.25 5.23
N GLN A 207 12.14 -3.66 5.68
CA GLN A 207 13.35 -3.76 4.87
C GLN A 207 14.08 -5.09 5.14
N PRO A 208 14.57 -5.75 4.07
CA PRO A 208 14.27 -5.49 2.65
C PRO A 208 12.78 -5.63 2.36
N GLY A 209 12.30 -5.12 1.20
CA GLY A 209 10.91 -5.29 0.78
C GLY A 209 10.56 -6.75 0.48
N LEU A 210 9.26 -7.01 0.44
CA LEU A 210 8.68 -8.34 0.21
C LEU A 210 8.12 -8.50 -1.21
N CYS A 211 8.26 -7.50 -2.04
CA CYS A 211 7.87 -7.58 -3.43
C CYS A 211 8.92 -6.95 -4.35
N GLY A 212 8.96 -7.43 -5.58
CA GLY A 212 9.68 -6.87 -6.73
C GLY A 212 8.72 -6.62 -7.89
N TRP A 213 9.24 -6.11 -9.00
CA TRP A 213 8.49 -5.77 -10.21
C TRP A 213 8.93 -6.67 -11.35
#